data_7174fa7e508d41d0a3f5de139a4ee91a
#
_entry.id   7174fa7e508d41d0a3f5de139a4ee91a
#
_cell.length_a   1.000
_cell.length_b   1.000
_cell.length_c   1.000
_cell.angle_alpha   90.00
_cell.angle_beta   90.00
_cell.angle_gamma   90.00
#
_symmetry.space_group_name_H-M   'P 1'
#
loop_
_entity.id
_entity.type
_entity.pdbx_description
1 polymer ?
#
loop_
_entity_poly.entity_id
_entity_poly.type
_entity_poly.pdbx_seq_one_letter_code
_entity_poly.pdbx_strand_id
1 'polypeptide(L)'
;MCTSHDVENNTDSPDPRAGYQRADWPQYPPGMQFEMGSGIAVDAAGVIYLFTRDIEHWASHPLALKDKMGKSSISMFNRAGDYLGKWGPSDERGFALGGHTLYIEQDGMFWITDRDGHVVKKYHPNGELLLTLGTFAAWGDDETHFNGPTAVAVQDNGNIVVADGYWNSRLVWFTPK
;
A
#
# COMPACT_ATOMS: atom_id res chain seq x y z
N MET A 1 12.38 14.80 20.07
CA MET A 1 13.07 13.91 21.03
C MET A 1 12.01 12.97 21.58
N CYS A 2 11.98 11.71 21.14
CA CYS A 2 11.14 10.69 21.77
C CYS A 2 11.89 10.19 23.00
N THR A 3 11.31 10.43 24.16
CA THR A 3 11.80 9.86 25.42
C THR A 3 11.44 8.38 25.47
N SER A 4 12.44 7.53 25.63
CA SER A 4 12.27 6.12 25.93
C SER A 4 11.49 5.97 27.24
N HIS A 5 10.26 5.44 27.18
CA HIS A 5 9.59 4.93 28.37
C HIS A 5 10.19 3.55 28.64
N ASP A 6 10.92 3.43 29.74
CA ASP A 6 11.29 2.14 30.30
C ASP A 6 10.02 1.42 30.73
N VAL A 7 9.63 0.42 29.93
CA VAL A 7 8.57 -0.50 30.31
C VAL A 7 9.18 -1.46 31.33
N GLU A 8 8.77 -1.36 32.59
CA GLU A 8 9.10 -2.35 33.61
C GLU A 8 8.71 -3.74 33.11
N ASN A 9 9.70 -4.60 32.97
CA ASN A 9 9.50 -5.99 32.58
C ASN A 9 8.70 -6.73 33.68
N ASN A 10 7.42 -6.90 33.46
CA ASN A 10 6.61 -7.85 34.22
C ASN A 10 7.01 -9.27 33.79
N THR A 11 7.82 -9.95 34.60
CA THR A 11 8.39 -11.26 34.33
C THR A 11 7.39 -12.42 34.37
N ASP A 12 6.14 -12.18 34.74
CA ASP A 12 5.08 -13.20 34.87
C ASP A 12 4.13 -13.25 33.64
N SER A 13 4.32 -12.38 32.64
CA SER A 13 3.55 -12.44 31.40
C SER A 13 4.27 -13.33 30.39
N PRO A 14 3.59 -14.29 29.75
CA PRO A 14 4.19 -15.07 28.68
C PRO A 14 4.72 -14.14 27.59
N ASP A 15 5.95 -14.41 27.08
CA ASP A 15 6.54 -13.61 26.01
C ASP A 15 5.55 -13.52 24.83
N PRO A 16 5.02 -12.34 24.50
CA PRO A 16 4.05 -12.18 23.42
C PRO A 16 4.62 -12.57 22.05
N ARG A 17 5.95 -12.77 21.95
CA ARG A 17 6.64 -13.24 20.76
C ARG A 17 6.84 -14.76 20.74
N ALA A 18 6.24 -15.53 21.67
CA ALA A 18 6.42 -16.98 21.75
C ALA A 18 6.29 -17.63 20.36
N GLY A 19 7.35 -18.25 19.87
CA GLY A 19 7.43 -18.85 18.52
C GLY A 19 7.89 -17.89 17.40
N TYR A 20 8.17 -16.62 17.68
CA TYR A 20 8.67 -15.64 16.70
C TYR A 20 9.92 -14.94 17.21
N GLN A 21 10.83 -14.68 16.30
CA GLN A 21 11.99 -13.82 16.55
C GLN A 21 12.12 -12.79 15.43
N ARG A 22 12.60 -11.61 15.76
CA ARG A 22 12.95 -10.60 14.78
C ARG A 22 14.14 -11.10 13.94
N ALA A 23 13.99 -11.07 12.62
CA ALA A 23 15.06 -11.31 11.66
C ALA A 23 15.68 -10.00 11.20
N ASP A 24 16.95 -10.05 10.79
CA ASP A 24 17.62 -8.95 10.10
C ASP A 24 17.25 -9.03 8.60
N TRP A 25 16.11 -8.45 8.27
CA TRP A 25 15.49 -8.48 6.96
C TRP A 25 14.75 -7.16 6.72
N PRO A 26 14.72 -6.62 5.49
CA PRO A 26 15.40 -7.02 4.26
C PRO A 26 16.83 -6.47 4.14
N GLN A 27 17.60 -6.94 3.16
CA GLN A 27 18.91 -6.42 2.83
C GLN A 27 18.78 -5.31 1.79
N TYR A 28 19.09 -4.07 2.18
CA TYR A 28 19.04 -2.93 1.26
C TYR A 28 20.36 -2.75 0.53
N PRO A 29 20.33 -2.43 -0.79
CA PRO A 29 21.51 -1.98 -1.49
C PRO A 29 22.15 -0.76 -0.80
N PRO A 30 23.48 -0.63 -0.82
CA PRO A 30 24.15 0.54 -0.26
C PRO A 30 23.60 1.84 -0.85
N GLY A 31 23.28 2.79 0.03
CA GLY A 31 22.73 4.10 -0.36
C GLY A 31 21.20 4.11 -0.62
N MET A 32 20.52 2.97 -0.54
CA MET A 32 19.07 2.93 -0.57
C MET A 32 18.51 3.35 0.78
N GLN A 33 17.69 4.38 0.78
CA GLN A 33 16.93 4.77 1.97
C GLN A 33 15.51 4.20 1.90
N PHE A 34 15.02 3.78 3.05
CA PHE A 34 13.67 3.29 3.21
C PHE A 34 12.74 4.46 3.50
N GLU A 35 11.76 4.64 2.63
CA GLU A 35 10.70 5.61 2.83
C GLU A 35 9.58 5.01 3.71
N MET A 36 8.52 5.77 3.97
CA MET A 36 7.41 5.32 4.80
C MET A 36 6.72 4.11 4.17
N GLY A 37 6.88 2.92 4.78
CA GLY A 37 6.15 1.72 4.39
C GLY A 37 4.66 1.87 4.66
N SER A 38 3.82 1.60 3.67
CA SER A 38 2.37 1.71 3.75
C SER A 38 1.64 0.41 3.46
N GLY A 39 2.20 -0.44 2.62
CA GLY A 39 1.60 -1.72 2.26
C GLY A 39 2.64 -2.79 1.99
N ILE A 40 2.28 -4.04 2.21
CA ILE A 40 3.11 -5.20 1.93
C ILE A 40 2.24 -6.32 1.35
N ALA A 41 2.76 -7.01 0.34
CA ALA A 41 2.13 -8.21 -0.22
C ALA A 41 3.19 -9.23 -0.62
N VAL A 42 2.76 -10.47 -0.78
CA VAL A 42 3.60 -11.57 -1.25
C VAL A 42 2.87 -12.25 -2.40
N ASP A 43 3.56 -12.47 -3.52
CA ASP A 43 2.99 -13.20 -4.64
C ASP A 43 3.12 -14.72 -4.48
N ALA A 44 2.55 -15.47 -5.43
CA ALA A 44 2.58 -16.94 -5.42
C ALA A 44 4.01 -17.51 -5.58
N ALA A 45 4.96 -16.76 -6.12
CA ALA A 45 6.36 -17.16 -6.22
C ALA A 45 7.14 -16.87 -4.93
N GLY A 46 6.54 -16.16 -3.98
CA GLY A 46 7.14 -15.76 -2.71
C GLY A 46 8.00 -14.50 -2.80
N VAL A 47 7.84 -13.72 -3.86
CA VAL A 47 8.39 -12.36 -3.94
C VAL A 47 7.60 -11.44 -3.03
N ILE A 48 8.32 -10.69 -2.21
CA ILE A 48 7.74 -9.73 -1.26
C ILE A 48 7.78 -8.35 -1.90
N TYR A 49 6.65 -7.69 -1.92
CA TYR A 49 6.44 -6.36 -2.47
C TYR A 49 6.17 -5.39 -1.35
N LEU A 50 6.99 -4.37 -1.22
CA LEU A 50 6.88 -3.35 -0.21
C LEU A 50 6.49 -2.04 -0.86
N PHE A 51 5.30 -1.56 -0.52
CA PHE A 51 4.78 -0.29 -0.98
C PHE A 51 5.22 0.82 -0.03
N THR A 52 5.89 1.82 -0.57
CA THR A 52 6.37 2.98 0.17
C THR A 52 5.83 4.27 -0.43
N ARG A 53 5.73 5.29 0.39
CA ARG A 53 5.37 6.65 0.01
C ARG A 53 6.39 7.64 0.55
N ASP A 54 6.56 8.74 -0.17
CA ASP A 54 7.47 9.81 0.19
C ASP A 54 6.99 10.52 1.47
N ILE A 55 7.86 10.56 2.47
CA ILE A 55 7.57 11.18 3.76
C ILE A 55 7.48 12.72 3.68
N GLU A 56 8.17 13.34 2.74
CA GLU A 56 8.17 14.80 2.59
C GLU A 56 6.79 15.36 2.22
N HIS A 57 5.96 14.53 1.57
CA HIS A 57 4.63 14.92 1.12
C HIS A 57 3.53 14.58 2.15
N TRP A 58 3.84 13.82 3.18
CA TRP A 58 2.85 13.41 4.20
C TRP A 58 2.20 14.59 4.94
N ALA A 59 2.98 15.66 5.20
CA ALA A 59 2.51 16.83 5.93
C ALA A 59 1.68 17.80 5.08
N SER A 60 1.57 17.58 3.78
CA SER A 60 0.87 18.47 2.86
C SER A 60 -0.59 18.03 2.67
N HIS A 61 -1.49 18.99 2.47
CA HIS A 61 -2.89 18.67 2.16
C HIS A 61 -2.99 17.93 0.82
N PRO A 62 -3.78 16.84 0.70
CA PRO A 62 -3.88 16.02 -0.52
C PRO A 62 -4.12 16.82 -1.80
N LEU A 63 -4.96 17.86 -1.75
CA LEU A 63 -5.24 18.73 -2.90
C LEU A 63 -4.04 19.56 -3.36
N ALA A 64 -3.08 19.84 -2.47
CA ALA A 64 -1.84 20.54 -2.85
C ALA A 64 -0.85 19.62 -3.56
N LEU A 65 -1.06 18.30 -3.47
CA LEU A 65 -0.17 17.28 -4.03
C LEU A 65 -0.58 16.83 -5.44
N LYS A 66 -1.78 17.19 -5.92
CA LYS A 66 -2.28 16.69 -7.20
C LYS A 66 -1.37 17.02 -8.40
N ASP A 67 -0.58 18.08 -8.31
CA ASP A 67 0.41 18.46 -9.31
C ASP A 67 1.81 17.86 -9.02
N LYS A 68 1.96 17.19 -7.88
CA LYS A 68 3.18 16.52 -7.44
C LYS A 68 2.83 15.05 -7.24
N MET A 69 2.65 14.31 -8.33
CA MET A 69 2.48 12.85 -8.25
C MET A 69 3.57 12.29 -7.34
N GLY A 70 3.14 11.79 -6.20
CA GLY A 70 4.04 11.37 -5.14
C GLY A 70 5.01 10.29 -5.61
N LYS A 71 6.18 10.26 -5.02
CA LYS A 71 7.21 9.25 -5.28
C LYS A 71 6.86 7.89 -4.64
N SER A 72 5.57 7.52 -4.60
CA SER A 72 5.19 6.18 -4.17
C SER A 72 5.92 5.15 -5.03
N SER A 73 6.51 4.16 -4.40
CA SER A 73 7.24 3.10 -5.09
C SER A 73 6.94 1.75 -4.47
N ILE A 74 7.09 0.68 -5.27
CA ILE A 74 7.02 -0.69 -4.78
C ILE A 74 8.38 -1.34 -5.00
N SER A 75 9.03 -1.69 -3.91
CA SER A 75 10.30 -2.42 -3.91
C SER A 75 10.04 -3.92 -3.78
N MET A 76 10.78 -4.72 -4.55
CA MET A 76 10.68 -6.17 -4.57
C MET A 76 11.85 -6.82 -3.84
N PHE A 77 11.56 -7.86 -3.08
CA PHE A 77 12.56 -8.66 -2.37
C PHE A 77 12.26 -10.15 -2.51
N ASN A 78 13.30 -10.98 -2.51
CA ASN A 78 13.12 -12.41 -2.36
C ASN A 78 12.95 -12.80 -0.87
N ARG A 79 12.72 -14.08 -0.61
CA ARG A 79 12.56 -14.60 0.77
C ARG A 79 13.81 -14.42 1.63
N ALA A 80 15.00 -14.38 1.02
CA ALA A 80 16.25 -14.15 1.74
C ALA A 80 16.44 -12.67 2.12
N GLY A 81 15.64 -11.77 1.55
CA GLY A 81 15.71 -10.34 1.78
C GLY A 81 16.54 -9.59 0.72
N ASP A 82 17.01 -10.28 -0.32
CA ASP A 82 17.75 -9.61 -1.39
C ASP A 82 16.81 -8.73 -2.21
N TYR A 83 17.26 -7.53 -2.49
CA TYR A 83 16.53 -6.57 -3.32
C TYR A 83 16.52 -6.99 -4.79
N LEU A 84 15.35 -7.13 -5.40
CA LEU A 84 15.15 -7.56 -6.78
C LEU A 84 14.89 -6.40 -7.75
N GLY A 85 14.62 -5.20 -7.25
CA GLY A 85 14.27 -4.06 -8.08
C GLY A 85 12.98 -3.38 -7.65
N LYS A 86 12.44 -2.54 -8.52
CA LYS A 86 11.14 -1.88 -8.33
C LYS A 86 10.11 -2.43 -9.29
N TRP A 87 8.86 -2.43 -8.85
CA TRP A 87 7.68 -2.70 -9.68
C TRP A 87 6.84 -1.43 -9.80
N GLY A 88 6.18 -1.26 -10.94
CA GLY A 88 5.22 -0.19 -11.18
C GLY A 88 5.03 0.09 -12.66
N PRO A 89 4.11 1.01 -12.99
CA PRO A 89 3.95 1.51 -14.35
C PRO A 89 5.26 2.09 -14.88
N SER A 90 5.47 1.99 -16.18
CA SER A 90 6.66 2.49 -16.85
C SER A 90 6.70 4.02 -16.98
N ASP A 91 5.60 4.73 -16.63
CA ASP A 91 5.59 6.18 -16.65
C ASP A 91 6.21 6.74 -15.35
N GLU A 92 7.08 7.72 -15.50
CA GLU A 92 7.83 8.32 -14.39
C GLU A 92 6.96 9.22 -13.47
N ARG A 93 5.69 9.42 -13.80
CA ARG A 93 4.78 10.33 -13.06
C ARG A 93 4.27 9.75 -11.75
N GLY A 94 4.67 8.52 -11.43
CA GLY A 94 4.19 7.81 -10.26
C GLY A 94 2.73 7.33 -10.43
N PHE A 95 2.34 6.31 -9.68
CA PHE A 95 1.04 5.64 -9.83
C PHE A 95 0.09 5.88 -8.65
N ALA A 96 0.57 6.57 -7.61
CA ALA A 96 -0.24 6.94 -6.45
C ALA A 96 0.27 8.25 -5.84
N LEU A 97 -0.65 9.10 -5.36
CA LEU A 97 -0.33 10.30 -4.59
C LEU A 97 0.05 9.94 -3.15
N GLY A 98 -0.75 9.08 -2.51
CA GLY A 98 -0.56 8.60 -1.17
C GLY A 98 -0.95 7.14 -1.06
N GLY A 99 -0.13 6.25 -1.63
CA GLY A 99 -0.36 4.82 -1.59
C GLY A 99 -0.58 4.31 -0.18
N HIS A 100 -1.61 3.49 0.03
CA HIS A 100 -1.95 2.98 1.36
C HIS A 100 -1.84 1.47 1.45
N THR A 101 -2.52 0.72 0.60
CA THR A 101 -2.49 -0.75 0.62
C THR A 101 -2.14 -1.31 -0.75
N LEU A 102 -1.40 -2.40 -0.71
CA LEU A 102 -1.09 -3.27 -1.84
C LEU A 102 -1.71 -4.64 -1.58
N TYR A 103 -2.44 -5.17 -2.55
CA TYR A 103 -2.96 -6.53 -2.56
C TYR A 103 -2.61 -7.18 -3.90
N ILE A 104 -2.25 -8.47 -3.88
CA ILE A 104 -1.92 -9.25 -5.08
C ILE A 104 -2.87 -10.44 -5.14
N GLU A 105 -3.61 -10.56 -6.23
CA GLU A 105 -4.47 -11.72 -6.50
C GLU A 105 -3.62 -12.97 -6.81
N GLN A 106 -4.23 -14.15 -6.75
CA GLN A 106 -3.54 -15.42 -7.04
C GLN A 106 -3.02 -15.51 -8.49
N ASP A 107 -3.68 -14.83 -9.42
CA ASP A 107 -3.27 -14.70 -10.82
C ASP A 107 -2.20 -13.63 -11.05
N GLY A 108 -1.74 -12.97 -9.99
CA GLY A 108 -0.69 -11.96 -10.01
C GLY A 108 -1.15 -10.54 -10.28
N MET A 109 -2.46 -10.28 -10.42
CA MET A 109 -2.96 -8.91 -10.59
C MET A 109 -2.74 -8.09 -9.32
N PHE A 110 -2.32 -6.84 -9.50
CA PHE A 110 -2.04 -5.90 -8.41
C PHE A 110 -3.21 -4.96 -8.17
N TRP A 111 -3.57 -4.78 -6.91
CA TRP A 111 -4.51 -3.77 -6.47
C TRP A 111 -3.83 -2.79 -5.53
N ILE A 112 -4.02 -1.52 -5.78
CA ILE A 112 -3.43 -0.43 -5.01
C ILE A 112 -4.54 0.51 -4.58
N THR A 113 -4.58 0.82 -3.29
CA THR A 113 -5.38 1.93 -2.79
C THR A 113 -4.52 3.19 -2.73
N ASP A 114 -5.00 4.26 -3.35
CA ASP A 114 -4.41 5.58 -3.29
C ASP A 114 -5.30 6.48 -2.42
N ARG A 115 -4.92 6.60 -1.15
CA ARG A 115 -5.67 7.37 -0.16
C ARG A 115 -5.85 8.83 -0.58
N ASP A 116 -4.76 9.46 -1.03
CA ASP A 116 -4.74 10.89 -1.35
C ASP A 116 -5.23 11.17 -2.78
N GLY A 117 -5.13 10.17 -3.65
CA GLY A 117 -5.75 10.19 -4.97
C GLY A 117 -7.23 9.83 -4.99
N HIS A 118 -7.80 9.37 -3.86
CA HIS A 118 -9.20 8.96 -3.70
C HIS A 118 -9.64 7.86 -4.67
N VAL A 119 -8.73 6.95 -5.05
CA VAL A 119 -8.98 5.89 -6.02
C VAL A 119 -8.43 4.55 -5.57
N VAL A 120 -9.01 3.48 -6.13
CA VAL A 120 -8.46 2.13 -6.10
C VAL A 120 -8.13 1.72 -7.53
N LYS A 121 -6.93 1.20 -7.77
CA LYS A 121 -6.44 0.85 -9.10
C LYS A 121 -6.08 -0.61 -9.19
N LYS A 122 -6.43 -1.25 -10.31
CA LYS A 122 -5.98 -2.60 -10.67
C LYS A 122 -4.94 -2.51 -11.78
N TYR A 123 -3.85 -3.27 -11.63
CA TYR A 123 -2.79 -3.36 -12.62
C TYR A 123 -2.50 -4.80 -13.00
N HIS A 124 -2.11 -5.00 -14.25
CA HIS A 124 -1.47 -6.21 -14.71
C HIS A 124 -0.05 -6.33 -14.11
N PRO A 125 0.53 -7.54 -13.93
CA PRO A 125 1.89 -7.72 -13.42
C PRO A 125 2.99 -6.93 -14.17
N ASN A 126 2.78 -6.61 -15.45
CA ASN A 126 3.69 -5.78 -16.23
C ASN A 126 3.57 -4.27 -15.98
N GLY A 127 2.69 -3.84 -15.07
CA GLY A 127 2.47 -2.43 -14.72
C GLY A 127 1.40 -1.71 -15.55
N GLU A 128 0.70 -2.40 -16.46
CA GLU A 128 -0.42 -1.83 -17.24
C GLU A 128 -1.63 -1.58 -16.33
N LEU A 129 -2.19 -0.37 -16.37
CA LEU A 129 -3.40 -0.01 -15.63
C LEU A 129 -4.63 -0.62 -16.31
N LEU A 130 -5.37 -1.46 -15.59
CA LEU A 130 -6.55 -2.17 -16.09
C LEU A 130 -7.86 -1.54 -15.64
N LEU A 131 -7.91 -1.03 -14.41
CA LEU A 131 -9.14 -0.48 -13.82
C LEU A 131 -8.80 0.64 -12.83
N THR A 132 -9.67 1.65 -12.80
CA THR A 132 -9.69 2.65 -11.73
C THR A 132 -11.11 2.72 -11.18
N LEU A 133 -11.26 2.56 -9.87
CA LEU A 133 -12.48 2.82 -9.12
C LEU A 133 -12.31 4.15 -8.37
N GLY A 134 -13.35 4.96 -8.33
CA GLY A 134 -13.29 6.32 -7.81
C GLY A 134 -12.91 7.35 -8.88
N THR A 135 -12.89 8.62 -8.49
CA THR A 135 -12.53 9.75 -9.36
C THR A 135 -11.22 10.37 -8.85
N PHE A 136 -10.16 10.29 -9.67
CA PHE A 136 -8.81 10.71 -9.25
C PHE A 136 -8.78 12.19 -8.83
N ALA A 137 -8.19 12.44 -7.66
CA ALA A 137 -8.07 13.75 -7.02
C ALA A 137 -9.41 14.46 -6.74
N ALA A 138 -10.51 13.71 -6.72
CA ALA A 138 -11.83 14.21 -6.35
C ALA A 138 -12.40 13.31 -5.25
N TRP A 139 -12.74 13.89 -4.12
CA TRP A 139 -13.34 13.18 -2.99
C TRP A 139 -14.85 13.30 -2.96
N GLY A 140 -15.51 12.34 -2.38
CA GLY A 140 -16.96 12.31 -2.18
C GLY A 140 -17.43 11.04 -1.48
N ASP A 141 -18.74 10.91 -1.31
CA ASP A 141 -19.41 9.79 -0.66
C ASP A 141 -20.48 9.13 -1.54
N ASP A 142 -20.55 9.51 -2.81
CA ASP A 142 -21.45 8.97 -3.80
C ASP A 142 -20.94 7.66 -4.45
N GLU A 143 -21.61 7.20 -5.52
CA GLU A 143 -21.30 5.95 -6.21
C GLU A 143 -19.98 5.99 -7.02
N THR A 144 -19.47 7.19 -7.33
CA THR A 144 -18.32 7.41 -8.21
C THR A 144 -17.09 7.98 -7.49
N HIS A 145 -17.22 8.30 -6.21
CA HIS A 145 -16.17 8.90 -5.42
C HIS A 145 -15.88 8.10 -4.15
N PHE A 146 -14.62 8.14 -3.73
CA PHE A 146 -14.17 7.76 -2.40
C PHE A 146 -13.66 8.98 -1.63
N ASN A 147 -13.44 8.81 -0.34
CA ASN A 147 -12.78 9.81 0.47
C ASN A 147 -11.72 9.17 1.38
N GLY A 148 -10.58 8.85 0.78
CA GLY A 148 -9.47 8.19 1.44
C GLY A 148 -9.63 6.68 1.57
N PRO A 149 -9.72 5.92 0.46
CA PRO A 149 -9.80 4.47 0.50
C PRO A 149 -8.52 3.87 1.09
N THR A 150 -8.70 2.87 1.96
CA THR A 150 -7.59 2.30 2.75
C THR A 150 -7.25 0.87 2.40
N ALA A 151 -8.22 0.08 2.00
CA ALA A 151 -8.01 -1.33 1.67
C ALA A 151 -8.96 -1.79 0.57
N VAL A 152 -8.56 -2.84 -0.12
CA VAL A 152 -9.35 -3.55 -1.11
C VAL A 152 -9.26 -5.05 -0.87
N ALA A 153 -10.36 -5.74 -1.02
CA ALA A 153 -10.41 -7.20 -1.04
C ALA A 153 -11.17 -7.66 -2.28
N VAL A 154 -10.72 -8.74 -2.88
CA VAL A 154 -11.36 -9.35 -4.05
C VAL A 154 -11.77 -10.76 -3.69
N GLN A 155 -13.02 -11.11 -4.00
CA GLN A 155 -13.57 -12.45 -3.80
C GLN A 155 -13.36 -13.31 -5.04
N ASP A 156 -13.38 -14.63 -4.86
CA ASP A 156 -13.20 -15.61 -5.95
C ASP A 156 -14.23 -15.46 -7.08
N ASN A 157 -15.41 -14.91 -6.79
CA ASN A 157 -16.45 -14.61 -7.77
C ASN A 157 -16.25 -13.26 -8.50
N GLY A 158 -15.14 -12.58 -8.23
CA GLY A 158 -14.77 -11.29 -8.83
C GLY A 158 -15.41 -10.07 -8.17
N ASN A 159 -16.18 -10.23 -7.09
CA ASN A 159 -16.67 -9.08 -6.33
C ASN A 159 -15.52 -8.36 -5.65
N ILE A 160 -15.62 -7.04 -5.59
CA ILE A 160 -14.62 -6.18 -4.99
C ILE A 160 -15.24 -5.45 -3.80
N VAL A 161 -14.54 -5.42 -2.68
CA VAL A 161 -14.93 -4.65 -1.50
C VAL A 161 -13.84 -3.63 -1.20
N VAL A 162 -14.21 -2.37 -1.07
CA VAL A 162 -13.30 -1.27 -0.75
C VAL A 162 -13.66 -0.72 0.63
N ALA A 163 -12.66 -0.62 1.51
CA ALA A 163 -12.78 0.13 2.76
C ALA A 163 -12.48 1.61 2.45
N ASP A 164 -13.52 2.43 2.46
CA ASP A 164 -13.45 3.87 2.23
C ASP A 164 -13.52 4.57 3.59
N GLY A 165 -12.38 4.64 4.30
CA GLY A 165 -12.36 4.74 5.73
C GLY A 165 -11.59 5.89 6.37
N TYR A 166 -10.82 6.74 5.65
CA TYR A 166 -10.16 7.89 6.29
C TYR A 166 -11.15 9.00 6.66
N TRP A 167 -11.99 9.37 5.73
CA TRP A 167 -12.95 10.46 5.91
C TRP A 167 -14.40 10.02 5.66
N ASN A 168 -14.62 8.94 4.90
CA ASN A 168 -15.87 8.22 4.88
C ASN A 168 -15.82 7.06 5.90
N SER A 169 -16.96 6.58 6.34
CA SER A 169 -17.07 5.45 7.28
C SER A 169 -17.92 4.36 6.64
N ARG A 170 -17.45 3.82 5.49
CA ARG A 170 -18.23 2.87 4.69
C ARG A 170 -17.40 1.77 4.05
N LEU A 171 -18.08 0.67 3.72
CA LEU A 171 -17.61 -0.33 2.76
C LEU A 171 -18.38 -0.13 1.45
N VAL A 172 -17.65 -0.12 0.34
CA VAL A 172 -18.24 -0.02 -1.00
C VAL A 172 -18.06 -1.35 -1.72
N TRP A 173 -19.15 -1.86 -2.27
CA TRP A 173 -19.21 -3.17 -2.91
C TRP A 173 -19.43 -3.04 -4.41
N PHE A 174 -18.61 -3.71 -5.20
CA PHE A 174 -18.73 -3.77 -6.65
C PHE A 174 -18.92 -5.23 -7.09
N THR A 175 -19.80 -5.45 -8.03
CA THR A 175 -20.02 -6.74 -8.69
C THR A 175 -19.53 -6.70 -10.13
N PRO A 176 -19.00 -7.79 -10.68
CA PRO A 176 -18.74 -7.89 -12.12
C PRO A 176 -20.02 -7.63 -12.92
N LYS A 177 -19.88 -6.99 -14.10
CA LYS A 177 -20.97 -6.76 -15.04
C LYS A 177 -21.06 -7.89 -16.03
#